data_dc920e4020344c63d12a53c67d15b1e5
#
_entry.id   dc920e4020344c63d12a53c67d15b1e5
#
_cell.length_a   1.000
_cell.length_b   1.000
_cell.length_c   1.000
_cell.angle_alpha   90.00
_cell.angle_beta   90.00
_cell.angle_gamma   90.00
#
_symmetry.space_group_name_H-M   'P 1'
#
loop_
_entity.id
_entity.type
_entity.pdbx_description
1 polymer ?
#
loop_
_entity_poly.entity_id
_entity_poly.type
_entity_poly.pdbx_seq_one_letter_code
_entity_poly.pdbx_strand_id
1 'polypeptide(L)'
;MIMKRISLLMLLTGIAAALTPQEFQQLYESKDKTADVCYQLYQAYAEGDGVDADKSQARKWLLAAHASGKDAINEEILSQPWRKKAKLKPSIKAESVSDAEARSLGKELVEFMLENGGRKLIGMNNLPAEKPSKKLVSGVKQFIAKGADLNICVREQNDMVVVTALYLACKMGDAALMDLLIDHGADPNYMGALALEAFYFPAAPQMPSMDNMPGIPAAALKGLKKTQKRGAKDKKGQDKKVQKLFSHLVKKGADVRMWNNVGWSQVYTAANANSPLGVQMLVKAGADPDQKQNPNEVANHTLSAQRISYLTKGYGVDEEETPLNTAAIYARSEVAAALLKAGASPKLANNKGMTPLQSAQKMKQMLDAKPAAERSSNLVTGTEGILKLLKGK
;
A
#
# COMPACT_ATOMS: atom_id res chain seq x y z
N MET A 1 6.76 20.71 -30.89
CA MET A 1 6.07 21.87 -31.54
C MET A 1 4.57 21.66 -31.63
N ILE A 2 4.06 20.45 -31.75
CA ILE A 2 2.61 20.11 -31.84
C ILE A 2 1.89 20.28 -30.49
N MET A 3 2.51 19.91 -29.36
CA MET A 3 1.90 20.06 -28.02
C MET A 3 1.58 21.53 -27.62
N LYS A 4 2.36 22.53 -28.09
CA LYS A 4 2.02 23.96 -27.83
C LYS A 4 0.80 24.45 -28.59
N ARG A 5 0.37 23.80 -29.67
CA ARG A 5 -0.83 24.21 -30.43
C ARG A 5 -2.12 23.68 -29.82
N ILE A 6 -2.10 22.49 -29.22
CA ILE A 6 -3.29 21.89 -28.56
C ILE A 6 -3.66 22.71 -27.30
N SER A 7 -2.69 23.08 -26.47
CA SER A 7 -2.94 23.91 -25.27
C SER A 7 -3.49 25.32 -25.58
N LEU A 8 -3.12 25.90 -26.72
CA LEU A 8 -3.53 27.27 -27.04
C LEU A 8 -4.95 27.33 -27.64
N LEU A 9 -5.42 26.26 -28.29
CA LEU A 9 -6.79 26.22 -28.87
C LEU A 9 -7.86 25.97 -27.79
N MET A 10 -7.54 25.18 -26.73
CA MET A 10 -8.47 24.90 -25.63
C MET A 10 -8.72 26.11 -24.69
N LEU A 11 -7.82 27.08 -24.66
CA LEU A 11 -7.95 28.27 -23.80
C LEU A 11 -8.84 29.39 -24.39
N LEU A 12 -9.20 29.31 -25.69
CA LEU A 12 -9.87 30.41 -26.35
C LEU A 12 -11.38 30.21 -26.60
N THR A 13 -11.96 29.04 -26.41
CA THR A 13 -13.35 28.78 -26.80
C THR A 13 -14.28 28.35 -25.67
N GLY A 14 -13.80 28.07 -24.46
CA GLY A 14 -14.67 27.70 -23.33
C GLY A 14 -15.51 26.41 -23.51
N ILE A 15 -15.41 25.75 -24.66
CA ILE A 15 -16.05 24.47 -24.98
C ILE A 15 -14.89 23.53 -25.29
N ALA A 16 -14.56 22.63 -24.36
CA ALA A 16 -13.61 21.57 -24.64
C ALA A 16 -14.18 20.72 -25.78
N ALA A 17 -13.54 20.76 -26.94
CA ALA A 17 -13.87 19.83 -28.02
C ALA A 17 -13.55 18.42 -27.55
N ALA A 18 -14.46 17.48 -27.80
CA ALA A 18 -14.28 16.09 -27.47
C ALA A 18 -12.95 15.55 -28.05
N LEU A 19 -12.21 14.80 -27.26
CA LEU A 19 -10.96 14.17 -27.72
C LEU A 19 -11.26 13.14 -28.82
N THR A 20 -10.48 13.15 -29.86
CA THR A 20 -10.48 12.02 -30.80
C THR A 20 -9.75 10.82 -30.18
N PRO A 21 -10.00 9.57 -30.60
CA PRO A 21 -9.26 8.40 -30.13
C PRO A 21 -7.74 8.52 -30.33
N GLN A 22 -7.31 9.23 -31.39
CA GLN A 22 -5.89 9.46 -31.66
C GLN A 22 -5.27 10.44 -30.67
N GLU A 23 -5.97 11.51 -30.31
CA GLU A 23 -5.51 12.48 -29.31
C GLU A 23 -5.48 11.85 -27.93
N PHE A 24 -6.48 11.05 -27.58
CA PHE A 24 -6.47 10.26 -26.34
C PHE A 24 -5.24 9.35 -26.29
N GLN A 25 -4.94 8.61 -27.36
CA GLN A 25 -3.79 7.71 -27.40
C GLN A 25 -2.47 8.48 -27.24
N GLN A 26 -2.33 9.65 -27.83
CA GLN A 26 -1.15 10.52 -27.65
C GLN A 26 -0.99 10.98 -26.19
N LEU A 27 -2.07 11.37 -25.51
CA LEU A 27 -2.07 11.70 -24.10
C LEU A 27 -1.67 10.49 -23.24
N TYR A 28 -2.24 9.32 -23.57
CA TYR A 28 -1.99 8.09 -22.83
C TYR A 28 -0.54 7.61 -22.96
N GLU A 29 0.08 7.77 -24.11
CA GLU A 29 1.48 7.39 -24.39
C GLU A 29 2.51 8.46 -24.00
N SER A 30 2.06 9.65 -23.62
CA SER A 30 2.96 10.73 -23.20
C SER A 30 3.90 10.24 -22.10
N LYS A 31 5.19 10.49 -22.25
CA LYS A 31 6.22 10.16 -21.25
C LYS A 31 6.12 11.02 -20.00
N ASP A 32 5.66 12.26 -20.16
CA ASP A 32 5.53 13.24 -19.09
C ASP A 32 4.07 13.25 -18.61
N LYS A 33 3.79 12.53 -17.53
CA LYS A 33 2.49 12.52 -16.85
C LYS A 33 2.38 13.71 -15.90
N THR A 34 2.30 14.91 -16.46
CA THR A 34 2.03 16.12 -15.67
C THR A 34 0.65 16.05 -15.00
N ALA A 35 0.41 16.89 -14.01
CA ALA A 35 -0.89 16.99 -13.34
C ALA A 35 -2.03 17.26 -14.33
N ASP A 36 -1.78 18.11 -15.34
CA ASP A 36 -2.78 18.43 -16.37
C ASP A 36 -3.03 17.26 -17.33
N VAL A 37 -2.01 16.54 -17.74
CA VAL A 37 -2.16 15.32 -18.56
C VAL A 37 -2.95 14.24 -17.81
N CYS A 38 -2.66 14.04 -16.53
CA CYS A 38 -3.41 13.11 -15.71
C CYS A 38 -4.88 13.53 -15.55
N TYR A 39 -5.15 14.82 -15.42
CA TYR A 39 -6.52 15.32 -15.30
C TYR A 39 -7.31 15.18 -16.61
N GLN A 40 -6.70 15.45 -17.75
CA GLN A 40 -7.31 15.21 -19.06
C GLN A 40 -7.65 13.73 -19.29
N LEU A 41 -6.75 12.82 -18.88
CA LEU A 41 -7.02 11.37 -18.92
C LEU A 41 -8.17 10.99 -17.98
N TYR A 42 -8.27 11.63 -16.80
CA TYR A 42 -9.42 11.45 -15.91
C TYR A 42 -10.71 11.84 -16.60
N GLN A 43 -10.78 13.05 -17.18
CA GLN A 43 -11.97 13.54 -17.88
C GLN A 43 -12.35 12.62 -19.04
N ALA A 44 -11.37 12.21 -19.86
CA ALA A 44 -11.60 11.30 -20.96
C ALA A 44 -12.27 9.98 -20.52
N TYR A 45 -11.78 9.35 -19.47
CA TYR A 45 -12.39 8.13 -18.94
C TYR A 45 -13.69 8.36 -18.17
N ALA A 46 -13.88 9.51 -17.54
CA ALA A 46 -15.11 9.83 -16.83
C ALA A 46 -16.29 10.08 -17.78
N GLU A 47 -16.03 10.74 -18.91
CA GLU A 47 -17.02 11.19 -19.88
C GLU A 47 -17.14 10.24 -21.09
N GLY A 48 -16.17 9.38 -21.31
CA GLY A 48 -16.10 8.51 -22.50
C GLY A 48 -15.59 9.26 -23.73
N ASP A 49 -14.64 10.17 -23.52
CA ASP A 49 -14.16 11.10 -24.53
C ASP A 49 -12.89 10.58 -25.20
N GLY A 50 -12.97 10.17 -26.46
CA GLY A 50 -11.88 9.51 -27.20
C GLY A 50 -11.54 8.08 -26.74
N VAL A 51 -12.24 7.59 -25.73
CA VAL A 51 -12.09 6.24 -25.14
C VAL A 51 -13.40 5.85 -24.47
N ASP A 52 -13.66 4.55 -24.32
CA ASP A 52 -14.83 4.07 -23.57
C ASP A 52 -14.79 4.53 -22.11
N ALA A 53 -15.93 4.97 -21.59
CA ALA A 53 -16.03 5.42 -20.21
C ALA A 53 -15.69 4.31 -19.23
N ASP A 54 -14.73 4.56 -18.36
CA ASP A 54 -14.25 3.60 -17.35
C ASP A 54 -14.05 4.31 -16.00
N LYS A 55 -14.94 4.02 -15.04
CA LYS A 55 -14.90 4.63 -13.70
C LYS A 55 -13.63 4.28 -12.92
N SER A 56 -13.03 3.12 -13.17
CA SER A 56 -11.79 2.68 -12.52
C SER A 56 -10.61 3.49 -13.03
N GLN A 57 -10.50 3.62 -14.35
CA GLN A 57 -9.47 4.43 -14.98
C GLN A 57 -9.64 5.92 -14.65
N ALA A 58 -10.87 6.44 -14.69
CA ALA A 58 -11.17 7.81 -14.29
C ALA A 58 -10.68 8.09 -12.85
N ARG A 59 -11.03 7.22 -11.88
CA ARG A 59 -10.55 7.33 -10.51
C ARG A 59 -9.01 7.33 -10.43
N LYS A 60 -8.35 6.41 -11.14
CA LYS A 60 -6.90 6.31 -11.20
C LYS A 60 -6.26 7.63 -11.61
N TRP A 61 -6.74 8.19 -12.72
CA TRP A 61 -6.16 9.40 -13.28
C TRP A 61 -6.47 10.66 -12.46
N LEU A 62 -7.63 10.72 -11.82
CA LEU A 62 -7.98 11.79 -10.89
C LEU A 62 -7.02 11.83 -9.69
N LEU A 63 -6.75 10.67 -9.08
CA LEU A 63 -5.80 10.56 -7.99
C LEU A 63 -4.37 10.88 -8.42
N ALA A 64 -4.00 10.47 -9.64
CA ALA A 64 -2.70 10.81 -10.21
C ALA A 64 -2.53 12.32 -10.42
N ALA A 65 -3.55 12.99 -10.94
CA ALA A 65 -3.53 14.44 -11.14
C ALA A 65 -3.41 15.19 -9.79
N HIS A 66 -4.15 14.76 -8.78
CA HIS A 66 -4.03 15.31 -7.42
C HIS A 66 -2.61 15.13 -6.86
N ALA A 67 -2.08 13.93 -6.94
CA ALA A 67 -0.74 13.63 -6.45
C ALA A 67 0.37 14.39 -7.19
N SER A 68 0.12 14.77 -8.46
CA SER A 68 1.06 15.55 -9.27
C SER A 68 0.95 17.06 -9.09
N GLY A 69 0.04 17.54 -8.23
CA GLY A 69 -0.03 18.94 -7.82
C GLY A 69 -1.15 19.78 -8.43
N LYS A 70 -2.20 19.17 -9.01
CA LYS A 70 -3.36 19.95 -9.47
C LYS A 70 -4.28 20.27 -8.29
N ASP A 71 -4.16 21.47 -7.79
CA ASP A 71 -4.77 21.90 -6.52
C ASP A 71 -6.31 22.01 -6.57
N ALA A 72 -6.90 22.23 -7.73
CA ALA A 72 -8.35 22.40 -7.92
C ALA A 72 -9.16 21.09 -7.76
N ILE A 73 -8.52 19.94 -7.62
CA ILE A 73 -9.16 18.61 -7.69
C ILE A 73 -9.68 18.12 -6.33
N ASN A 74 -9.33 18.78 -5.23
CA ASN A 74 -9.69 18.29 -3.89
C ASN A 74 -11.20 18.14 -3.71
N GLU A 75 -12.00 19.09 -4.16
CA GLU A 75 -13.47 19.02 -4.06
C GLU A 75 -14.02 17.91 -4.97
N GLU A 76 -13.46 17.75 -6.14
CA GLU A 76 -13.87 16.73 -7.10
C GLU A 76 -13.58 15.33 -6.58
N ILE A 77 -12.40 15.09 -5.98
CA ILE A 77 -12.09 13.84 -5.28
C ILE A 77 -13.06 13.62 -4.12
N LEU A 78 -13.40 14.65 -3.36
CA LEU A 78 -14.32 14.58 -2.23
C LEU A 78 -15.75 14.24 -2.65
N SER A 79 -16.17 14.65 -3.84
CA SER A 79 -17.51 14.40 -4.38
C SER A 79 -17.70 13.00 -4.96
N GLN A 80 -16.63 12.24 -5.20
CA GLN A 80 -16.71 10.96 -5.89
C GLN A 80 -17.47 9.88 -5.11
N PRO A 81 -18.35 9.10 -5.78
CA PRO A 81 -19.19 8.09 -5.13
C PRO A 81 -18.42 6.95 -4.46
N TRP A 82 -17.19 6.66 -4.92
CA TRP A 82 -16.34 5.65 -4.35
C TRP A 82 -15.65 6.08 -3.05
N ARG A 83 -15.62 7.37 -2.77
CA ARG A 83 -15.33 7.86 -1.43
C ARG A 83 -16.54 7.57 -0.56
N LYS A 84 -16.59 6.36 -0.03
CA LYS A 84 -17.59 6.05 0.97
C LYS A 84 -17.49 7.08 2.08
N LYS A 85 -18.65 7.64 2.41
CA LYS A 85 -19.06 8.46 3.53
C LYS A 85 -18.34 8.13 4.88
N ALA A 86 -17.02 8.17 4.92
CA ALA A 86 -16.40 8.65 6.12
C ALA A 86 -17.00 10.05 6.27
N LYS A 87 -17.56 10.38 7.41
CA LYS A 87 -17.97 11.74 7.76
C LYS A 87 -16.68 12.56 7.90
N LEU A 88 -15.97 12.70 6.79
CA LEU A 88 -14.81 13.55 6.70
C LEU A 88 -15.35 14.96 6.84
N LYS A 89 -15.11 15.55 8.00
CA LYS A 89 -15.14 17.00 8.07
C LYS A 89 -14.11 17.45 7.03
N PRO A 90 -14.46 18.36 6.10
CA PRO A 90 -13.45 18.94 5.21
C PRO A 90 -12.30 19.40 6.09
N SER A 91 -11.06 19.25 5.61
CA SER A 91 -9.90 19.81 6.31
C SER A 91 -10.28 21.24 6.59
N ILE A 92 -10.26 21.66 7.85
CA ILE A 92 -10.60 23.02 8.23
C ILE A 92 -9.42 23.86 7.74
N LYS A 93 -9.48 24.25 6.45
CA LYS A 93 -8.60 25.31 5.95
C LYS A 93 -8.91 26.54 6.78
N ALA A 94 -7.92 27.12 7.39
CA ALA A 94 -8.04 28.50 7.79
C ALA A 94 -8.43 29.27 6.53
N GLU A 95 -9.50 30.04 6.55
CA GLU A 95 -10.09 30.74 5.38
C GLU A 95 -9.10 31.60 4.59
N SER A 96 -7.86 31.75 5.09
CA SER A 96 -6.79 32.58 4.57
C SER A 96 -5.64 31.83 3.89
N VAL A 97 -5.65 30.48 3.83
CA VAL A 97 -4.50 29.70 3.33
C VAL A 97 -4.78 29.21 1.91
N SER A 98 -3.89 29.53 0.97
CA SER A 98 -3.97 29.04 -0.41
C SER A 98 -3.73 27.52 -0.46
N ASP A 99 -4.21 26.84 -1.52
CA ASP A 99 -4.00 25.41 -1.71
C ASP A 99 -2.51 25.05 -1.80
N ALA A 100 -1.70 25.88 -2.47
CA ALA A 100 -0.26 25.67 -2.57
C ALA A 100 0.44 25.74 -1.19
N GLU A 101 0.03 26.69 -0.35
CA GLU A 101 0.54 26.83 1.00
C GLU A 101 0.08 25.68 1.91
N ALA A 102 -1.18 25.27 1.82
CA ALA A 102 -1.69 24.12 2.56
C ALA A 102 -0.92 22.84 2.22
N ARG A 103 -0.58 22.63 0.95
CA ARG A 103 0.26 21.50 0.50
C ARG A 103 1.70 21.60 1.01
N SER A 104 2.30 22.79 1.00
CA SER A 104 3.64 23.01 1.58
C SER A 104 3.63 22.66 3.07
N LEU A 105 2.67 23.20 3.81
CA LEU A 105 2.47 22.89 5.24
C LEU A 105 2.23 21.39 5.47
N GLY A 106 1.51 20.73 4.57
CA GLY A 106 1.28 19.28 4.63
C GLY A 106 2.57 18.47 4.47
N LYS A 107 3.46 18.86 3.54
CA LYS A 107 4.79 18.25 3.40
C LYS A 107 5.64 18.49 4.64
N GLU A 108 5.68 19.71 5.13
CA GLU A 108 6.40 20.07 6.36
C GLU A 108 5.90 19.31 7.58
N LEU A 109 4.58 19.07 7.67
CA LEU A 109 3.99 18.22 8.72
C LEU A 109 4.54 16.80 8.65
N VAL A 110 4.55 16.18 7.47
CA VAL A 110 5.05 14.80 7.32
C VAL A 110 6.53 14.74 7.67
N GLU A 111 7.35 15.68 7.18
CA GLU A 111 8.77 15.78 7.53
C GLU A 111 8.98 15.98 9.04
N PHE A 112 8.22 16.87 9.66
CA PHE A 112 8.26 17.08 11.11
C PHE A 112 7.96 15.78 11.87
N MET A 113 6.97 15.00 11.44
CA MET A 113 6.66 13.71 12.06
C MET A 113 7.76 12.67 11.84
N LEU A 114 8.40 12.66 10.67
CA LEU A 114 9.55 11.81 10.37
C LEU A 114 10.74 12.12 11.30
N GLU A 115 11.08 13.38 11.45
CA GLU A 115 12.21 13.84 12.29
C GLU A 115 11.96 13.58 13.79
N ASN A 116 10.70 13.70 14.24
CA ASN A 116 10.34 13.47 15.64
C ASN A 116 9.97 12.00 15.95
N GLY A 117 10.62 11.06 15.27
CA GLY A 117 10.58 9.63 15.58
C GLY A 117 9.97 8.74 14.48
N GLY A 118 9.22 9.31 13.52
CA GLY A 118 8.56 8.55 12.46
C GLY A 118 9.53 7.80 11.54
N ARG A 119 10.67 8.44 11.18
CA ARG A 119 11.67 7.83 10.28
C ARG A 119 12.23 6.50 10.80
N LYS A 120 12.40 6.36 12.11
CA LYS A 120 12.86 5.12 12.74
C LYS A 120 11.84 3.98 12.66
N LEU A 121 10.57 4.31 12.46
CA LEU A 121 9.47 3.34 12.42
C LEU A 121 9.21 2.80 11.00
N ILE A 122 9.75 3.47 9.99
CA ILE A 122 9.66 3.01 8.61
C ILE A 122 10.45 1.70 8.50
N GLY A 123 9.79 0.63 8.04
CA GLY A 123 10.39 -0.70 7.96
C GLY A 123 10.40 -1.51 9.27
N MET A 124 10.02 -0.93 10.41
CA MET A 124 9.86 -1.69 11.65
C MET A 124 8.53 -2.47 11.66
N ASN A 125 8.60 -3.69 12.20
CA ASN A 125 7.44 -4.59 12.26
C ASN A 125 6.61 -4.44 13.53
N ASN A 126 7.22 -3.90 14.56
CA ASN A 126 6.59 -3.76 15.87
C ASN A 126 6.19 -2.33 16.09
N LEU A 127 5.02 -2.13 16.69
CA LEU A 127 4.64 -0.83 17.19
C LEU A 127 5.56 -0.43 18.35
N PRO A 128 5.91 0.86 18.47
CA PRO A 128 6.74 1.32 19.58
C PRO A 128 6.04 1.07 20.93
N ALA A 129 6.83 0.80 21.95
CA ALA A 129 6.33 0.66 23.31
C ALA A 129 5.87 2.01 23.87
N GLU A 130 6.55 3.09 23.50
CA GLU A 130 6.31 4.43 23.97
C GLU A 130 5.28 5.16 23.09
N LYS A 131 4.51 6.02 23.75
CA LYS A 131 3.60 6.94 23.05
C LYS A 131 4.38 8.08 22.38
N PRO A 132 3.81 8.69 21.34
CA PRO A 132 4.36 9.92 20.75
C PRO A 132 4.60 10.99 21.81
N SER A 133 5.69 11.72 21.68
CA SER A 133 6.03 12.79 22.62
C SER A 133 4.97 13.91 22.61
N LYS A 134 4.82 14.60 23.73
CA LYS A 134 3.93 15.78 23.82
C LYS A 134 4.31 16.85 22.79
N LYS A 135 5.63 17.00 22.51
CA LYS A 135 6.16 17.92 21.49
C LYS A 135 5.64 17.56 20.09
N LEU A 136 5.67 16.26 19.72
CA LEU A 136 5.14 15.81 18.44
C LEU A 136 3.67 16.13 18.29
N VAL A 137 2.84 15.74 19.28
CA VAL A 137 1.38 15.97 19.24
C VAL A 137 1.06 17.47 19.18
N SER A 138 1.78 18.30 19.92
CA SER A 138 1.61 19.76 19.89
C SER A 138 2.00 20.34 18.51
N GLY A 139 3.09 19.87 17.91
CA GLY A 139 3.50 20.29 16.57
C GLY A 139 2.48 19.90 15.50
N VAL A 140 1.97 18.67 15.53
CA VAL A 140 0.90 18.24 14.62
C VAL A 140 -0.32 19.15 14.73
N LYS A 141 -0.76 19.50 15.93
CA LYS A 141 -1.87 20.44 16.16
C LYS A 141 -1.59 21.83 15.58
N GLN A 142 -0.35 22.30 15.67
CA GLN A 142 0.04 23.60 15.08
C GLN A 142 -0.04 23.60 13.55
N PHE A 143 0.41 22.52 12.90
CA PHE A 143 0.29 22.39 11.44
C PHE A 143 -1.18 22.30 11.01
N ILE A 144 -2.01 21.55 11.73
CA ILE A 144 -3.46 21.49 11.48
C ILE A 144 -4.09 22.89 11.62
N ALA A 145 -3.76 23.62 12.68
CA ALA A 145 -4.28 24.97 12.91
C ALA A 145 -3.84 25.98 11.84
N LYS A 146 -2.67 25.77 11.23
CA LYS A 146 -2.19 26.56 10.09
C LYS A 146 -2.86 26.17 8.76
N GLY A 147 -3.70 25.13 8.72
CA GLY A 147 -4.37 24.69 7.51
C GLY A 147 -3.57 23.74 6.62
N ALA A 148 -2.65 22.96 7.19
CA ALA A 148 -1.91 21.95 6.46
C ALA A 148 -2.83 20.94 5.77
N ASP A 149 -2.54 20.60 4.49
CA ASP A 149 -3.23 19.50 3.80
C ASP A 149 -2.72 18.17 4.36
N LEU A 150 -3.63 17.42 5.00
CA LEU A 150 -3.32 16.16 5.66
C LEU A 150 -3.23 14.96 4.70
N ASN A 151 -3.63 15.15 3.44
CA ASN A 151 -3.63 14.14 2.39
C ASN A 151 -2.42 14.33 1.44
N ILE A 152 -1.28 14.64 2.00
CA ILE A 152 0.00 14.74 1.32
C ILE A 152 0.84 13.51 1.60
N CYS A 153 1.53 13.03 0.58
CA CYS A 153 2.55 12.00 0.71
C CYS A 153 3.95 12.58 0.50
N VAL A 154 4.89 12.06 1.26
CA VAL A 154 6.32 12.31 1.11
C VAL A 154 7.00 10.98 0.79
N ARG A 155 8.11 11.02 0.06
CA ARG A 155 8.90 9.85 -0.31
C ARG A 155 10.15 9.76 0.55
N GLU A 156 10.42 8.56 1.01
CA GLU A 156 11.55 8.21 1.85
C GLU A 156 12.36 7.06 1.24
N GLN A 157 13.58 6.88 1.72
CA GLN A 157 14.47 5.79 1.33
C GLN A 157 14.68 5.69 -0.19
N ASN A 158 15.18 6.77 -0.80
CA ASN A 158 15.42 6.85 -2.25
C ASN A 158 14.16 6.57 -3.09
N ASP A 159 13.06 7.20 -2.73
CA ASP A 159 11.74 7.07 -3.38
C ASP A 159 11.07 5.69 -3.27
N MET A 160 11.61 4.80 -2.43
CA MET A 160 11.09 3.44 -2.29
C MET A 160 9.87 3.35 -1.36
N VAL A 161 9.73 4.27 -0.42
CA VAL A 161 8.65 4.25 0.57
C VAL A 161 7.85 5.54 0.50
N VAL A 162 6.54 5.41 0.40
CA VAL A 162 5.60 6.53 0.46
C VAL A 162 5.02 6.59 1.86
N VAL A 163 5.01 7.77 2.46
CA VAL A 163 4.48 8.01 3.80
C VAL A 163 3.54 9.20 3.83
N THR A 164 2.51 9.12 4.66
CA THR A 164 1.59 10.21 4.97
C THR A 164 1.56 10.46 6.48
N ALA A 165 1.02 11.58 6.92
CA ALA A 165 0.85 11.85 8.34
C ALA A 165 0.04 10.74 9.05
N LEU A 166 -1.04 10.27 8.42
CA LEU A 166 -1.88 9.20 8.98
C LEU A 166 -1.15 7.85 9.01
N TYR A 167 -0.37 7.50 7.98
CA TYR A 167 0.47 6.32 7.98
C TYR A 167 1.47 6.33 9.15
N LEU A 168 2.12 7.46 9.38
CA LEU A 168 3.06 7.62 10.50
C LEU A 168 2.36 7.51 11.87
N ALA A 169 1.17 8.10 12.02
CA ALA A 169 0.38 7.95 13.25
C ALA A 169 0.02 6.47 13.54
N CYS A 170 -0.33 5.71 12.49
CA CYS A 170 -0.56 4.26 12.59
C CYS A 170 0.72 3.52 12.99
N LYS A 171 1.88 3.85 12.39
CA LYS A 171 3.19 3.28 12.77
C LYS A 171 3.60 3.62 14.20
N MET A 172 3.25 4.81 14.70
CA MET A 172 3.47 5.20 16.09
C MET A 172 2.54 4.47 17.06
N GLY A 173 1.49 3.82 16.56
CA GLY A 173 0.57 3.01 17.37
C GLY A 173 -0.26 3.83 18.34
N ASP A 174 -0.62 5.07 17.99
CA ASP A 174 -1.38 6.01 18.83
C ASP A 174 -2.74 6.34 18.21
N ALA A 175 -3.80 5.77 18.78
CA ALA A 175 -5.17 5.98 18.31
C ALA A 175 -5.62 7.44 18.43
N ALA A 176 -5.16 8.18 19.45
CA ALA A 176 -5.55 9.56 19.62
C ALA A 176 -4.93 10.47 18.55
N LEU A 177 -3.70 10.17 18.11
CA LEU A 177 -3.07 10.87 16.99
C LEU A 177 -3.74 10.53 15.66
N MET A 178 -4.14 9.26 15.45
CA MET A 178 -4.96 8.86 14.30
C MET A 178 -6.28 9.62 14.27
N ASP A 179 -7.00 9.66 15.39
CA ASP A 179 -8.26 10.40 15.52
C ASP A 179 -8.07 11.89 15.25
N LEU A 180 -7.03 12.49 15.82
CA LEU A 180 -6.72 13.90 15.62
C LEU A 180 -6.57 14.22 14.11
N LEU A 181 -5.84 13.40 13.37
CA LEU A 181 -5.65 13.60 11.93
C LEU A 181 -6.95 13.36 11.14
N ILE A 182 -7.66 12.26 11.41
CA ILE A 182 -8.89 11.91 10.69
C ILE A 182 -10.01 12.93 10.96
N ASP A 183 -10.18 13.34 12.21
CA ASP A 183 -11.21 14.32 12.58
C ASP A 183 -10.97 15.70 11.95
N HIS A 184 -9.73 15.98 11.50
CA HIS A 184 -9.35 17.21 10.79
C HIS A 184 -9.16 17.01 9.28
N GLY A 185 -9.56 15.87 8.71
CA GLY A 185 -9.66 15.68 7.27
C GLY A 185 -8.62 14.77 6.63
N ALA A 186 -7.76 14.09 7.42
CA ALA A 186 -6.95 13.02 6.86
C ALA A 186 -7.85 11.88 6.37
N ASP A 187 -7.71 11.50 5.10
CA ASP A 187 -8.50 10.44 4.48
C ASP A 187 -7.89 9.06 4.75
N PRO A 188 -8.57 8.17 5.47
CA PRO A 188 -8.10 6.80 5.70
C PRO A 188 -7.88 5.99 4.41
N ASN A 189 -8.49 6.44 3.31
CA ASN A 189 -8.42 5.80 1.99
C ASN A 189 -7.45 6.47 1.02
N TYR A 190 -6.77 7.53 1.48
CA TYR A 190 -5.77 8.20 0.65
C TYR A 190 -4.69 7.22 0.19
N MET A 191 -4.29 7.32 -1.08
CA MET A 191 -3.31 6.42 -1.71
C MET A 191 -3.72 4.93 -1.66
N GLY A 192 -5.02 4.63 -1.78
CA GLY A 192 -5.53 3.25 -1.74
C GLY A 192 -5.47 2.64 -0.34
N ALA A 193 -5.82 3.42 0.67
CA ALA A 193 -5.78 3.04 2.08
C ALA A 193 -4.35 2.70 2.59
N LEU A 194 -3.36 3.48 2.14
CA LEU A 194 -1.95 3.33 2.52
C LEU A 194 -1.76 3.20 4.04
N ALA A 195 -2.56 3.90 4.83
CA ALA A 195 -2.50 3.85 6.30
C ALA A 195 -2.70 2.44 6.87
N LEU A 196 -3.44 1.55 6.19
CA LEU A 196 -3.60 0.15 6.59
C LEU A 196 -2.28 -0.63 6.50
N GLU A 197 -1.42 -0.31 5.54
CA GLU A 197 -0.15 -0.98 5.33
C GLU A 197 0.81 -0.80 6.52
N ALA A 198 0.61 0.23 7.34
CA ALA A 198 1.37 0.44 8.56
C ALA A 198 1.32 -0.75 9.52
N PHE A 199 0.26 -1.56 9.47
CA PHE A 199 0.02 -2.67 10.39
C PHE A 199 0.54 -4.03 9.91
N TYR A 200 0.89 -4.16 8.64
CA TYR A 200 1.36 -5.44 8.09
C TYR A 200 2.52 -5.31 7.08
N PHE A 201 3.03 -4.11 6.83
CA PHE A 201 4.17 -3.89 5.94
C PHE A 201 5.50 -4.13 6.65
N PRO A 202 6.57 -4.52 5.95
CA PRO A 202 7.09 -5.86 5.88
C PRO A 202 7.70 -6.31 7.21
N ALA A 203 7.49 -7.57 7.51
CA ALA A 203 8.36 -8.24 8.46
C ALA A 203 9.80 -8.17 7.91
N ALA A 204 10.75 -7.68 8.72
CA ALA A 204 12.15 -7.88 8.40
C ALA A 204 12.34 -9.37 8.04
N PRO A 205 13.26 -9.70 7.11
CA PRO A 205 13.55 -11.09 6.81
C PRO A 205 13.72 -11.81 8.14
N GLN A 206 12.89 -12.81 8.39
CA GLN A 206 13.07 -13.61 9.61
C GLN A 206 14.48 -14.17 9.54
N MET A 207 15.34 -13.75 10.45
CA MET A 207 16.65 -14.39 10.57
C MET A 207 16.42 -15.89 10.73
N PRO A 208 17.21 -16.73 10.05
CA PRO A 208 17.12 -18.17 10.22
C PRO A 208 17.07 -18.50 11.70
N SER A 209 16.17 -19.43 12.09
CA SER A 209 16.12 -19.89 13.49
C SER A 209 17.53 -20.35 13.88
N MET A 210 18.11 -19.73 14.89
CA MET A 210 19.43 -20.07 15.37
C MET A 210 19.50 -21.51 15.93
N ASP A 211 18.34 -22.17 16.11
CA ASP A 211 18.24 -23.55 16.57
C ASP A 211 18.90 -24.56 15.60
N ASN A 212 19.09 -24.16 14.34
CA ASN A 212 19.70 -25.02 13.30
C ASN A 212 21.12 -24.59 12.90
N MET A 213 21.76 -23.70 13.64
CA MET A 213 23.16 -23.36 13.40
C MET A 213 24.08 -24.43 14.02
N PRO A 214 24.92 -25.14 13.22
CA PRO A 214 25.86 -26.06 13.75
C PRO A 214 26.89 -25.34 14.64
N GLY A 215 27.12 -25.87 15.85
CA GLY A 215 28.14 -25.36 16.77
C GLY A 215 27.63 -24.49 17.93
N ILE A 216 26.34 -24.30 18.13
CA ILE A 216 25.85 -23.57 19.29
C ILE A 216 25.85 -24.46 20.54
N PRO A 217 26.52 -24.04 21.65
CA PRO A 217 26.55 -24.82 22.89
C PRO A 217 25.14 -24.98 23.51
N ALA A 218 24.87 -26.16 24.10
CA ALA A 218 23.57 -26.47 24.72
C ALA A 218 23.12 -25.47 25.78
N ALA A 219 24.05 -24.83 26.52
CA ALA A 219 23.77 -23.77 27.47
C ALA A 219 23.23 -22.49 26.79
N ALA A 220 23.77 -22.14 25.60
CA ALA A 220 23.29 -21.01 24.80
C ALA A 220 21.87 -21.26 24.24
N LEU A 221 21.59 -22.52 23.80
CA LEU A 221 20.25 -22.93 23.37
C LEU A 221 19.21 -22.82 24.49
N LYS A 222 19.57 -23.09 25.75
CA LYS A 222 18.65 -22.92 26.90
C LYS A 222 18.31 -21.45 27.18
N GLY A 223 19.30 -20.57 27.02
CA GLY A 223 19.12 -19.11 27.09
C GLY A 223 18.24 -18.59 25.97
N LEU A 224 18.48 -19.06 24.73
CA LEU A 224 17.69 -18.71 23.53
C LEU A 224 16.23 -19.13 23.65
N LYS A 225 15.94 -20.36 24.14
CA LYS A 225 14.55 -20.81 24.38
C LYS A 225 13.81 -19.94 25.41
N LYS A 226 14.51 -19.43 26.43
CA LYS A 226 13.92 -18.50 27.43
C LYS A 226 13.62 -17.13 26.79
N THR A 227 14.52 -16.65 25.93
CA THR A 227 14.35 -15.41 25.17
C THR A 227 13.23 -15.54 24.13
N GLN A 228 13.14 -16.68 23.43
CA GLN A 228 12.05 -16.99 22.49
C GLN A 228 10.69 -17.03 23.19
N LYS A 229 10.56 -17.63 24.40
CA LYS A 229 9.31 -17.62 25.16
C LYS A 229 8.89 -16.21 25.57
N ARG A 230 9.84 -15.34 25.98
CA ARG A 230 9.56 -13.92 26.27
C ARG A 230 9.13 -13.19 24.99
N GLY A 231 9.88 -13.34 23.89
CA GLY A 231 9.55 -12.77 22.59
C GLY A 231 8.17 -13.20 22.09
N ALA A 232 7.76 -14.46 22.28
CA ALA A 232 6.44 -14.95 21.90
C ALA A 232 5.31 -14.30 22.73
N LYS A 233 5.54 -14.05 24.04
CA LYS A 233 4.57 -13.34 24.89
C LYS A 233 4.45 -11.87 24.52
N ASP A 234 5.58 -11.23 24.23
CA ASP A 234 5.62 -9.84 23.78
C ASP A 234 4.99 -9.71 22.40
N LYS A 235 5.23 -10.65 21.48
CA LYS A 235 4.58 -10.73 20.17
C LYS A 235 3.06 -10.81 20.30
N LYS A 236 2.52 -11.67 21.16
CA LYS A 236 1.07 -11.78 21.38
C LYS A 236 0.44 -10.48 21.89
N GLY A 237 1.15 -9.75 22.74
CA GLY A 237 0.75 -8.41 23.21
C GLY A 237 0.74 -7.39 22.07
N GLN A 238 1.78 -7.39 21.26
CA GLN A 238 1.91 -6.55 20.05
C GLN A 238 0.81 -6.87 19.03
N ASP A 239 0.59 -8.15 18.73
CA ASP A 239 -0.46 -8.57 17.79
C ASP A 239 -1.84 -8.08 18.22
N LYS A 240 -2.17 -8.15 19.52
CA LYS A 240 -3.44 -7.61 20.02
C LYS A 240 -3.54 -6.09 19.87
N LYS A 241 -2.44 -5.36 20.14
CA LYS A 241 -2.39 -3.90 19.96
C LYS A 241 -2.57 -3.54 18.48
N VAL A 242 -1.87 -4.23 17.58
CA VAL A 242 -1.99 -4.06 16.13
C VAL A 242 -3.43 -4.31 15.67
N GLN A 243 -4.05 -5.42 16.08
CA GLN A 243 -5.43 -5.75 15.71
C GLN A 243 -6.43 -4.68 16.20
N LYS A 244 -6.23 -4.15 17.41
CA LYS A 244 -7.08 -3.09 17.97
C LYS A 244 -6.99 -1.80 17.14
N LEU A 245 -5.79 -1.37 16.80
CA LEU A 245 -5.55 -0.16 16.02
C LEU A 245 -6.00 -0.30 14.56
N PHE A 246 -5.75 -1.45 13.95
CA PHE A 246 -6.28 -1.78 12.62
C PHE A 246 -7.80 -1.70 12.60
N SER A 247 -8.47 -2.38 13.57
CA SER A 247 -9.93 -2.34 13.67
C SER A 247 -10.46 -0.93 13.94
N HIS A 248 -9.72 -0.11 14.66
CA HIS A 248 -10.05 1.28 14.90
C HIS A 248 -10.00 2.08 13.58
N LEU A 249 -8.94 1.92 12.78
CA LEU A 249 -8.81 2.60 11.48
C LEU A 249 -9.91 2.18 10.50
N VAL A 250 -10.25 0.88 10.46
CA VAL A 250 -11.37 0.37 9.64
C VAL A 250 -12.71 0.99 10.08
N LYS A 251 -12.97 1.10 11.40
CA LYS A 251 -14.16 1.79 11.93
C LYS A 251 -14.22 3.26 11.55
N LYS A 252 -13.07 3.90 11.40
CA LYS A 252 -12.93 5.29 10.94
C LYS A 252 -13.06 5.45 9.43
N GLY A 253 -13.30 4.36 8.70
CA GLY A 253 -13.66 4.38 7.28
C GLY A 253 -12.59 3.88 6.32
N ALA A 254 -11.49 3.30 6.78
CA ALA A 254 -10.53 2.66 5.90
C ALA A 254 -11.17 1.45 5.19
N ASP A 255 -11.09 1.41 3.86
CA ASP A 255 -11.65 0.33 3.04
C ASP A 255 -10.57 -0.70 2.70
N VAL A 256 -10.67 -1.87 3.30
CA VAL A 256 -9.75 -3.00 3.11
C VAL A 256 -9.80 -3.64 1.71
N ARG A 257 -10.78 -3.24 0.88
CA ARG A 257 -10.97 -3.79 -0.48
C ARG A 257 -10.28 -2.94 -1.55
N MET A 258 -9.66 -1.84 -1.16
CA MET A 258 -8.96 -0.97 -2.10
C MET A 258 -7.66 -1.62 -2.60
N TRP A 259 -7.31 -1.31 -3.85
CA TRP A 259 -5.95 -1.48 -4.34
C TRP A 259 -5.10 -0.29 -3.92
N ASN A 260 -3.85 -0.55 -3.60
CA ASN A 260 -2.91 0.51 -3.25
C ASN A 260 -2.39 1.27 -4.49
N ASN A 261 -1.50 2.19 -4.27
CA ASN A 261 -0.91 3.04 -5.30
C ASN A 261 -0.08 2.31 -6.38
N VAL A 262 0.13 1.01 -6.23
CA VAL A 262 0.81 0.15 -7.22
C VAL A 262 -0.10 -0.94 -7.78
N GLY A 263 -1.41 -0.85 -7.54
CA GLY A 263 -2.39 -1.82 -8.02
C GLY A 263 -2.40 -3.14 -7.26
N TRP A 264 -1.82 -3.21 -6.07
CA TRP A 264 -1.88 -4.38 -5.22
C TRP A 264 -3.10 -4.33 -4.31
N SER A 265 -3.87 -5.39 -4.24
CA SER A 265 -4.91 -5.50 -3.22
C SER A 265 -4.28 -5.51 -1.83
N GLN A 266 -5.03 -5.09 -0.81
CA GLN A 266 -4.53 -5.07 0.56
C GLN A 266 -4.12 -6.47 1.04
N VAL A 267 -4.88 -7.51 0.64
CA VAL A 267 -4.55 -8.91 0.97
C VAL A 267 -3.30 -9.38 0.24
N TYR A 268 -3.16 -9.01 -1.04
CA TYR A 268 -1.92 -9.29 -1.78
C TYR A 268 -0.70 -8.62 -1.11
N THR A 269 -0.83 -7.35 -0.72
CA THR A 269 0.23 -6.62 -0.02
C THR A 269 0.63 -7.31 1.29
N ALA A 270 -0.34 -7.76 2.09
CA ALA A 270 -0.08 -8.50 3.31
C ALA A 270 0.58 -9.87 3.04
N ALA A 271 0.14 -10.57 1.98
CA ALA A 271 0.76 -11.83 1.55
C ALA A 271 2.20 -11.60 1.07
N ASN A 272 2.43 -10.55 0.27
CA ASN A 272 3.76 -10.18 -0.19
C ASN A 272 4.67 -9.66 0.94
N ALA A 273 4.11 -9.13 2.01
CA ALA A 273 4.82 -8.72 3.22
C ALA A 273 5.11 -9.88 4.20
N ASN A 274 4.75 -11.11 3.84
CA ASN A 274 4.83 -12.29 4.71
C ASN A 274 4.13 -12.09 6.06
N SER A 275 2.93 -11.47 6.06
CA SER A 275 2.16 -11.16 7.25
C SER A 275 0.88 -12.00 7.36
N PRO A 276 0.92 -13.18 7.99
CA PRO A 276 -0.28 -13.99 8.21
C PRO A 276 -1.30 -13.26 9.10
N LEU A 277 -0.85 -12.44 10.04
CA LEU A 277 -1.71 -11.59 10.86
C LEU A 277 -2.43 -10.52 10.00
N GLY A 278 -1.70 -9.89 9.07
CA GLY A 278 -2.27 -8.93 8.12
C GLY A 278 -3.39 -9.54 7.29
N VAL A 279 -3.16 -10.73 6.72
CA VAL A 279 -4.19 -11.49 5.99
C VAL A 279 -5.42 -11.74 6.86
N GLN A 280 -5.24 -12.23 8.09
CA GLN A 280 -6.34 -12.50 9.02
C GLN A 280 -7.15 -11.24 9.35
N MET A 281 -6.48 -10.12 9.61
CA MET A 281 -7.14 -8.85 9.94
C MET A 281 -7.94 -8.32 8.74
N LEU A 282 -7.36 -8.34 7.55
CA LEU A 282 -7.98 -7.85 6.32
C LEU A 282 -9.22 -8.66 5.95
N VAL A 283 -9.12 -10.01 5.92
CA VAL A 283 -10.26 -10.85 5.56
C VAL A 283 -11.36 -10.79 6.63
N LYS A 284 -11.00 -10.73 7.92
CA LYS A 284 -11.97 -10.49 8.99
C LYS A 284 -12.70 -9.16 8.84
N ALA A 285 -12.07 -8.16 8.26
CA ALA A 285 -12.66 -6.85 7.98
C ALA A 285 -13.43 -6.79 6.65
N GLY A 286 -13.50 -7.90 5.89
CA GLY A 286 -14.29 -8.02 4.66
C GLY A 286 -13.50 -7.87 3.36
N ALA A 287 -12.17 -7.99 3.41
CA ALA A 287 -11.37 -8.11 2.19
C ALA A 287 -11.54 -9.50 1.55
N ASP A 288 -11.53 -9.54 0.23
CA ASP A 288 -11.55 -10.79 -0.53
C ASP A 288 -10.15 -11.45 -0.50
N PRO A 289 -10.03 -12.70 0.01
CA PRO A 289 -8.75 -13.41 0.07
C PRO A 289 -8.20 -13.76 -1.32
N ASP A 290 -9.03 -13.71 -2.36
CA ASP A 290 -8.68 -14.00 -3.75
C ASP A 290 -8.50 -12.73 -4.61
N GLN A 291 -8.65 -11.54 -4.01
CA GLN A 291 -8.54 -10.29 -4.74
C GLN A 291 -7.17 -10.15 -5.40
N LYS A 292 -7.17 -10.28 -6.72
CA LYS A 292 -5.97 -10.19 -7.56
C LYS A 292 -5.36 -8.77 -7.55
N GLN A 293 -4.10 -8.68 -7.96
CA GLN A 293 -3.54 -7.40 -8.39
C GLN A 293 -4.37 -6.83 -9.54
N ASN A 294 -4.46 -5.52 -9.59
CA ASN A 294 -5.05 -4.81 -10.72
C ASN A 294 -4.11 -3.65 -11.13
N PRO A 295 -3.30 -3.83 -12.16
CA PRO A 295 -2.38 -2.79 -12.63
C PRO A 295 -3.12 -1.54 -13.13
N ASN A 296 -4.39 -1.68 -13.51
CA ASN A 296 -5.22 -0.55 -13.93
C ASN A 296 -5.68 0.32 -12.74
N GLU A 297 -5.58 -0.19 -11.52
CA GLU A 297 -5.88 0.54 -10.29
C GLU A 297 -4.66 1.24 -9.68
N VAL A 298 -3.61 1.45 -10.43
CA VAL A 298 -2.47 2.24 -9.96
C VAL A 298 -2.97 3.64 -9.61
N ALA A 299 -3.12 3.88 -8.31
CA ALA A 299 -3.76 5.08 -7.79
C ALA A 299 -2.85 6.32 -7.89
N ASN A 300 -1.56 6.15 -8.28
CA ASN A 300 -0.63 7.25 -8.27
C ASN A 300 0.53 7.08 -9.25
N HIS A 301 0.58 7.94 -10.24
CA HIS A 301 1.67 8.02 -11.23
C HIS A 301 2.90 8.82 -10.76
N THR A 302 2.90 9.32 -9.53
CA THR A 302 4.07 9.96 -8.93
C THR A 302 5.11 8.95 -8.46
N LEU A 303 4.94 7.68 -8.80
CA LEU A 303 6.03 6.72 -8.68
C LEU A 303 7.19 7.18 -9.56
N SER A 304 8.40 7.21 -9.00
CA SER A 304 9.59 7.52 -9.79
C SER A 304 9.64 6.67 -11.06
N ALA A 305 10.18 7.22 -12.14
CA ALA A 305 10.37 6.47 -13.39
C ALA A 305 11.11 5.13 -13.16
N GLN A 306 11.98 5.07 -12.13
CA GLN A 306 12.64 3.86 -11.69
C GLN A 306 11.66 2.81 -11.13
N ARG A 307 10.68 3.22 -10.33
CA ARG A 307 9.71 2.27 -9.75
C ARG A 307 8.68 1.83 -10.79
N ILE A 308 8.27 2.72 -11.69
CA ILE A 308 7.48 2.34 -12.86
C ILE A 308 8.27 1.36 -13.72
N SER A 309 9.55 1.63 -13.98
CA SER A 309 10.43 0.73 -14.73
C SER A 309 10.65 -0.62 -14.00
N TYR A 310 10.76 -0.61 -12.67
CA TYR A 310 10.86 -1.82 -11.87
C TYR A 310 9.58 -2.65 -11.94
N LEU A 311 8.43 -2.00 -11.90
CA LEU A 311 7.11 -2.62 -12.01
C LEU A 311 6.82 -3.11 -13.45
N THR A 312 7.29 -2.39 -14.46
CA THR A 312 7.04 -2.73 -15.89
C THR A 312 8.09 -3.67 -16.49
N LYS A 313 9.29 -3.77 -15.91
CA LYS A 313 10.38 -4.64 -16.38
C LYS A 313 10.37 -6.06 -15.81
N GLY A 314 9.28 -6.51 -15.24
CA GLY A 314 9.11 -7.93 -14.86
C GLY A 314 9.69 -8.32 -13.51
N TYR A 315 10.06 -7.37 -12.67
CA TYR A 315 10.38 -7.66 -11.28
C TYR A 315 9.11 -7.69 -10.42
N GLY A 316 8.24 -8.70 -10.68
CA GLY A 316 7.20 -9.08 -9.73
C GLY A 316 5.85 -8.40 -9.86
N VAL A 317 5.53 -7.72 -10.98
CA VAL A 317 4.15 -7.41 -11.34
C VAL A 317 3.72 -8.35 -12.44
N ASP A 318 3.52 -9.59 -12.08
CA ASP A 318 2.66 -10.44 -12.88
C ASP A 318 1.23 -9.92 -12.67
N GLU A 319 0.74 -9.19 -13.68
CA GLU A 319 -0.62 -8.72 -13.74
C GLU A 319 -1.56 -9.86 -13.30
N GLU A 320 -2.52 -9.55 -12.43
CA GLU A 320 -3.49 -10.51 -11.92
C GLU A 320 -2.93 -11.67 -11.05
N GLU A 321 -1.77 -11.47 -10.40
CA GLU A 321 -1.29 -12.46 -9.41
C GLU A 321 -2.23 -12.52 -8.20
N THR A 322 -2.48 -13.74 -7.71
CA THR A 322 -3.33 -13.94 -6.53
C THR A 322 -2.51 -13.95 -5.24
N PRO A 323 -3.09 -13.57 -4.09
CA PRO A 323 -2.37 -13.65 -2.81
C PRO A 323 -1.83 -15.05 -2.50
N LEU A 324 -2.59 -16.11 -2.84
CA LEU A 324 -2.18 -17.50 -2.57
C LEU A 324 -1.06 -17.97 -3.50
N ASN A 325 -1.07 -17.57 -4.77
CA ASN A 325 0.04 -17.84 -5.69
C ASN A 325 1.32 -17.12 -5.24
N THR A 326 1.20 -15.85 -4.82
CA THR A 326 2.33 -15.11 -4.24
C THR A 326 2.93 -15.84 -3.03
N ALA A 327 2.10 -16.32 -2.11
CA ALA A 327 2.55 -17.12 -0.98
C ALA A 327 3.28 -18.41 -1.45
N ALA A 328 2.80 -19.05 -2.52
CA ALA A 328 3.39 -20.26 -3.08
C ALA A 328 4.74 -19.98 -3.76
N ILE A 329 4.84 -18.93 -4.56
CA ILE A 329 6.08 -18.52 -5.25
C ILE A 329 7.20 -18.17 -4.26
N TYR A 330 6.85 -17.51 -3.16
CA TYR A 330 7.83 -17.09 -2.15
C TYR A 330 7.96 -18.03 -0.96
N ALA A 331 7.41 -19.25 -1.03
CA ALA A 331 7.50 -20.29 0.00
C ALA A 331 6.99 -19.84 1.39
N ARG A 332 5.94 -19.03 1.46
CA ARG A 332 5.36 -18.44 2.67
C ARG A 332 4.24 -19.31 3.23
N SER A 333 4.61 -20.43 3.85
CA SER A 333 3.63 -21.46 4.27
C SER A 333 2.63 -20.97 5.32
N GLU A 334 3.03 -20.11 6.26
CA GLU A 334 2.12 -19.55 7.28
C GLU A 334 1.08 -18.60 6.64
N VAL A 335 1.49 -17.82 5.63
CA VAL A 335 0.60 -16.95 4.87
C VAL A 335 -0.36 -17.79 4.02
N ALA A 336 0.13 -18.83 3.35
CA ALA A 336 -0.70 -19.76 2.59
C ALA A 336 -1.75 -20.44 3.48
N ALA A 337 -1.35 -20.88 4.69
CA ALA A 337 -2.28 -21.45 5.67
C ALA A 337 -3.33 -20.42 6.12
N ALA A 338 -2.93 -19.16 6.35
CA ALA A 338 -3.86 -18.09 6.74
C ALA A 338 -4.86 -17.78 5.61
N LEU A 339 -4.41 -17.70 4.35
CA LEU A 339 -5.25 -17.48 3.17
C LEU A 339 -6.24 -18.62 2.96
N LEU A 340 -5.78 -19.89 3.01
CA LEU A 340 -6.65 -21.05 2.88
C LEU A 340 -7.70 -21.13 4.00
N LYS A 341 -7.31 -20.81 5.24
CA LYS A 341 -8.24 -20.70 6.37
C LYS A 341 -9.26 -19.57 6.18
N ALA A 342 -8.88 -18.53 5.49
CA ALA A 342 -9.71 -17.38 5.16
C ALA A 342 -10.63 -17.62 3.95
N GLY A 343 -10.54 -18.78 3.29
CA GLY A 343 -11.39 -19.15 2.15
C GLY A 343 -10.76 -18.89 0.78
N ALA A 344 -9.46 -18.57 0.70
CA ALA A 344 -8.80 -18.42 -0.60
C ALA A 344 -8.89 -19.70 -1.43
N SER A 345 -9.17 -19.56 -2.72
CA SER A 345 -9.33 -20.67 -3.65
C SER A 345 -7.97 -21.31 -4.00
N PRO A 346 -7.75 -22.58 -3.69
CA PRO A 346 -6.52 -23.30 -4.05
C PRO A 346 -6.42 -23.58 -5.56
N LYS A 347 -7.51 -23.36 -6.30
CA LYS A 347 -7.61 -23.66 -7.74
C LYS A 347 -7.55 -22.40 -8.60
N LEU A 348 -7.58 -21.20 -8.01
CA LEU A 348 -7.54 -19.97 -8.77
C LEU A 348 -6.15 -19.77 -9.38
N ALA A 349 -6.09 -19.79 -10.70
CA ALA A 349 -4.86 -19.59 -11.45
C ALA A 349 -4.52 -18.09 -11.56
N ASN A 350 -3.21 -17.81 -11.65
CA ASN A 350 -2.69 -16.49 -12.04
C ASN A 350 -2.82 -16.26 -13.55
N ASN A 351 -2.35 -15.12 -14.07
CA ASN A 351 -2.40 -14.78 -15.48
C ASN A 351 -1.58 -15.73 -16.40
N LYS A 352 -0.64 -16.49 -15.82
CA LYS A 352 0.13 -17.53 -16.53
C LYS A 352 -0.58 -18.90 -16.52
N GLY A 353 -1.82 -18.95 -16.05
CA GLY A 353 -2.59 -20.18 -15.94
C GLY A 353 -2.11 -21.14 -14.84
N MET A 354 -1.17 -20.70 -13.99
CA MET A 354 -0.64 -21.55 -12.91
C MET A 354 -1.48 -21.42 -11.64
N THR A 355 -1.92 -22.54 -11.11
CA THR A 355 -2.53 -22.65 -9.78
C THR A 355 -1.46 -22.50 -8.68
N PRO A 356 -1.86 -22.20 -7.42
CA PRO A 356 -0.91 -22.16 -6.30
C PRO A 356 -0.11 -23.46 -6.11
N LEU A 357 -0.73 -24.62 -6.38
CA LEU A 357 -0.04 -25.90 -6.33
C LEU A 357 1.06 -26.00 -7.40
N GLN A 358 0.76 -25.62 -8.64
CA GLN A 358 1.73 -25.61 -9.74
C GLN A 358 2.86 -24.62 -9.49
N SER A 359 2.55 -23.46 -8.92
CA SER A 359 3.57 -22.46 -8.51
C SER A 359 4.52 -23.02 -7.43
N ALA A 360 4.00 -23.71 -6.42
CA ALA A 360 4.79 -24.37 -5.38
C ALA A 360 5.63 -25.54 -5.96
N GLN A 361 5.08 -26.31 -6.89
CA GLN A 361 5.83 -27.39 -7.59
C GLN A 361 6.99 -26.83 -8.40
N LYS A 362 6.77 -25.73 -9.11
CA LYS A 362 7.82 -25.03 -9.87
C LYS A 362 8.92 -24.52 -8.93
N MET A 363 8.56 -23.93 -7.79
CA MET A 363 9.52 -23.49 -6.78
C MET A 363 10.34 -24.69 -6.28
N LYS A 364 9.69 -25.82 -5.99
CA LYS A 364 10.41 -27.06 -5.59
C LYS A 364 11.39 -27.52 -6.65
N GLN A 365 11.00 -27.57 -7.92
CA GLN A 365 11.89 -27.94 -9.03
C GLN A 365 13.12 -27.02 -9.11
N MET A 366 12.91 -25.69 -8.95
CA MET A 366 14.01 -24.72 -8.94
C MET A 366 14.96 -24.92 -7.76
N LEU A 367 14.44 -25.29 -6.60
CA LEU A 367 15.26 -25.61 -5.43
C LEU A 367 16.03 -26.94 -5.62
N ASP A 368 15.36 -27.97 -6.15
CA ASP A 368 15.97 -29.28 -6.37
C ASP A 368 17.07 -29.25 -7.45
N ALA A 369 17.01 -28.32 -8.39
CA ALA A 369 18.05 -28.10 -9.41
C ALA A 369 19.34 -27.50 -8.82
N LYS A 370 19.31 -26.94 -7.60
CA LYS A 370 20.50 -26.40 -6.92
C LYS A 370 21.17 -27.47 -6.11
N PRO A 371 22.51 -27.41 -5.95
CA PRO A 371 23.27 -28.26 -4.99
C PRO A 371 22.67 -28.11 -3.57
N ALA A 372 22.62 -29.18 -2.80
CA ALA A 372 21.98 -29.17 -1.47
C ALA A 372 22.56 -28.08 -0.55
N ALA A 373 23.85 -27.81 -0.63
CA ALA A 373 24.53 -26.78 0.17
C ALA A 373 24.10 -25.33 -0.19
N GLU A 374 23.54 -25.13 -1.37
CA GLU A 374 23.12 -23.80 -1.86
C GLU A 374 21.62 -23.57 -1.68
N ARG A 375 20.88 -24.58 -1.19
CA ARG A 375 19.43 -24.46 -0.98
C ARG A 375 19.16 -23.71 0.31
N SER A 376 18.39 -22.63 0.22
CA SER A 376 17.87 -21.96 1.42
C SER A 376 16.94 -22.89 2.18
N SER A 377 17.27 -23.23 3.41
CA SER A 377 16.47 -24.12 4.27
C SER A 377 15.05 -23.59 4.49
N ASN A 378 14.88 -22.28 4.61
CA ASN A 378 13.58 -21.65 4.78
C ASN A 378 12.70 -21.79 3.53
N LEU A 379 13.30 -21.67 2.33
CA LEU A 379 12.54 -21.85 1.09
C LEU A 379 12.16 -23.32 0.89
N VAL A 380 13.03 -24.25 1.24
CA VAL A 380 12.73 -25.70 1.19
C VAL A 380 11.57 -26.03 2.13
N THR A 381 11.69 -25.69 3.41
CA THR A 381 10.66 -25.97 4.42
C THR A 381 9.35 -25.28 4.10
N GLY A 382 9.39 -24.00 3.65
CA GLY A 382 8.20 -23.25 3.25
C GLY A 382 7.49 -23.89 2.06
N THR A 383 8.26 -24.29 1.01
CA THR A 383 7.72 -24.93 -0.18
C THR A 383 7.08 -26.29 0.15
N GLU A 384 7.74 -27.11 0.95
CA GLU A 384 7.18 -28.39 1.40
C GLU A 384 5.91 -28.22 2.24
N GLY A 385 5.90 -27.22 3.12
CA GLY A 385 4.71 -26.83 3.89
C GLY A 385 3.54 -26.47 2.99
N ILE A 386 3.77 -25.67 1.95
CA ILE A 386 2.72 -25.29 0.99
C ILE A 386 2.21 -26.48 0.18
N LEU A 387 3.13 -27.31 -0.33
CA LEU A 387 2.75 -28.53 -1.06
C LEU A 387 1.89 -29.46 -0.19
N LYS A 388 2.21 -29.58 1.10
CA LYS A 388 1.39 -30.35 2.05
C LYS A 388 0.01 -29.72 2.25
N LEU A 389 -0.09 -28.40 2.35
CA LEU A 389 -1.35 -27.67 2.52
C LEU A 389 -2.27 -27.77 1.29
N LEU A 390 -1.71 -27.84 0.08
CA LEU A 390 -2.44 -27.83 -1.19
C LEU A 390 -2.71 -29.24 -1.74
N LYS A 391 -1.98 -30.26 -1.31
CA LYS A 391 -2.26 -31.64 -1.68
C LYS A 391 -3.58 -32.08 -1.05
N GLY A 392 -4.56 -32.39 -1.90
CA GLY A 392 -5.89 -32.86 -1.47
C GLY A 392 -6.96 -31.76 -1.40
N LYS A 393 -6.66 -30.58 -1.91
CA LYS A 393 -7.62 -29.49 -2.14
C LYS A 393 -7.70 -29.16 -3.63
#